data_0e336207bc0695fe193bac4aa41530a9
#
_entry.id   0e336207bc0695fe193bac4aa41530a9
#
_cell.length_a   1.000
_cell.length_b   1.000
_cell.length_c   1.000
_cell.angle_alpha   90.00
_cell.angle_beta   90.00
_cell.angle_gamma   90.00
#
_symmetry.space_group_name_H-M   'P 1'
#
loop_
_entity.id
_entity.type
_entity.pdbx_description
1 polymer ?
#
loop_
_entity_poly.entity_id
_entity_poly.type
_entity_poly.pdbx_seq_one_letter_code
_entity_poly.pdbx_strand_id
1 'polypeptide(L)'
;MTYIPSQHKLIIFDEEHCNKKSNRETAELLRTKHGVTSNDLITCDSAEQKSVGDYRADGLMARSAEKGPGSVVYSMKWLQSLREIVIDNTRCPHTAQEFLDYEYERDKDGNVISGYPDKDNHHIDAVRYAMNRVWKRRGE
;
A
#
# COMPACT_ATOMS: atom_id res chain seq x y z
N MET A 1 4.95 7.22 3.75
CA MET A 1 4.13 8.11 2.92
C MET A 1 3.32 9.08 3.77
N THR A 2 2.90 10.18 3.17
CA THR A 2 2.10 11.21 3.82
C THR A 2 0.94 11.60 2.91
N TYR A 3 -0.26 11.70 3.48
CA TYR A 3 -1.43 12.19 2.78
C TYR A 3 -1.81 13.59 3.28
N ILE A 4 -2.04 14.52 2.36
CA ILE A 4 -2.41 15.89 2.68
C ILE A 4 -3.85 16.11 2.22
N PRO A 5 -4.86 16.00 3.13
CA PRO A 5 -6.28 16.06 2.76
C PRO A 5 -6.68 17.36 2.08
N SER A 6 -6.18 18.49 2.55
CA SER A 6 -6.51 19.81 2.00
C SER A 6 -6.07 19.98 0.55
N GLN A 7 -5.11 19.22 0.09
CA GLN A 7 -4.57 19.27 -1.26
C GLN A 7 -4.94 18.04 -2.10
N HIS A 8 -5.65 17.07 -1.54
CA HIS A 8 -5.89 15.76 -2.18
C HIS A 8 -4.61 15.17 -2.78
N LYS A 9 -3.54 15.22 -1.98
CA LYS A 9 -2.19 14.88 -2.42
C LYS A 9 -1.59 13.77 -1.55
N LEU A 10 -1.02 12.78 -2.21
CA LEU A 10 -0.29 11.69 -1.56
C LEU A 10 1.19 11.82 -1.92
N ILE A 11 2.05 11.73 -0.91
CA ILE A 11 3.51 11.76 -1.09
C ILE A 11 4.08 10.44 -0.60
N ILE A 12 4.73 9.72 -1.49
CA ILE A 12 5.40 8.44 -1.20
C ILE A 12 6.90 8.70 -1.27
N PHE A 13 7.57 8.62 -0.13
CA PHE A 13 8.95 9.06 0.01
C PHE A 13 9.90 7.95 0.43
N ASP A 14 9.40 6.76 0.75
CA ASP A 14 10.25 5.64 1.15
C ASP A 14 9.57 4.30 0.90
N GLU A 15 10.36 3.26 0.64
CA GLU A 15 9.90 1.90 0.43
C GLU A 15 10.90 0.89 0.95
N GLU A 16 10.41 -0.31 1.28
CA GLU A 16 11.23 -1.49 1.46
C GLU A 16 10.72 -2.59 0.53
N HIS A 17 11.57 -3.01 -0.37
CA HIS A 17 11.29 -4.09 -1.30
C HIS A 17 12.14 -5.30 -0.89
N CYS A 18 11.54 -6.19 -0.11
CA CYS A 18 12.25 -7.36 0.40
C CYS A 18 11.61 -8.65 -0.08
N ASN A 19 12.42 -9.68 -0.24
CA ASN A 19 12.00 -11.00 -0.62
C ASN A 19 12.63 -12.03 0.32
N LYS A 20 11.83 -13.03 0.74
CA LYS A 20 12.28 -14.12 1.62
C LYS A 20 12.84 -13.66 2.97
N LYS A 21 12.41 -12.53 3.48
CA LYS A 21 12.74 -12.07 4.83
C LYS A 21 11.66 -12.49 5.81
N SER A 22 12.08 -12.82 7.05
CA SER A 22 11.13 -13.05 8.14
C SER A 22 10.47 -11.72 8.55
N ASN A 23 9.33 -11.80 9.23
CA ASN A 23 8.67 -10.62 9.77
C ASN A 23 9.55 -9.88 10.79
N ARG A 24 10.35 -10.62 11.57
CA ARG A 24 11.30 -10.03 12.51
C ARG A 24 12.38 -9.22 11.81
N GLU A 25 12.97 -9.77 10.74
CA GLU A 25 13.98 -9.07 9.93
C GLU A 25 13.37 -7.82 9.28
N THR A 26 12.16 -7.92 8.76
CA THR A 26 11.44 -6.80 8.17
C THR A 26 11.15 -5.71 9.22
N ALA A 27 10.69 -6.10 10.41
CA ALA A 27 10.44 -5.16 11.51
C ALA A 27 11.71 -4.41 11.92
N GLU A 28 12.83 -5.12 11.95
CA GLU A 28 14.13 -4.50 12.27
C GLU A 28 14.55 -3.49 11.20
N LEU A 29 14.39 -3.85 9.92
CA LEU A 29 14.66 -2.91 8.82
C LEU A 29 13.77 -1.67 8.88
N LEU A 30 12.50 -1.85 9.19
CA LEU A 30 11.58 -0.71 9.33
C LEU A 30 12.06 0.25 10.42
N ARG A 31 12.53 -0.28 11.55
CA ARG A 31 13.05 0.55 12.64
C ARG A 31 14.39 1.20 12.32
N THR A 32 15.35 0.41 11.84
CA THR A 32 16.74 0.86 11.69
C THR A 32 16.99 1.64 10.42
N LYS A 33 16.38 1.23 9.32
CA LYS A 33 16.58 1.86 8.02
C LYS A 33 15.57 2.96 7.72
N HIS A 34 14.31 2.76 8.15
CA HIS A 34 13.21 3.67 7.81
C HIS A 34 12.70 4.51 8.98
N GLY A 35 13.25 4.32 10.16
CA GLY A 35 12.91 5.12 11.33
C GLY A 35 11.49 4.91 11.87
N VAL A 36 10.86 3.78 11.56
CA VAL A 36 9.53 3.45 12.07
C VAL A 36 9.60 3.23 13.59
N THR A 37 8.67 3.86 14.31
CA THR A 37 8.59 3.77 15.77
C THR A 37 7.31 3.05 16.20
N SER A 38 7.18 2.78 17.51
CA SER A 38 5.97 2.21 18.10
C SER A 38 4.73 3.12 17.98
N ASN A 39 4.92 4.38 17.62
CA ASN A 39 3.84 5.35 17.43
C ASN A 39 3.35 5.43 15.98
N ASP A 40 4.05 4.77 15.06
CA ASP A 40 3.68 4.75 13.65
C ASP A 40 2.76 3.58 13.35
N LEU A 41 1.60 3.86 12.78
CA LEU A 41 0.64 2.82 12.42
C LEU A 41 1.11 2.06 11.17
N ILE A 42 1.16 0.73 11.27
CA ILE A 42 1.44 -0.17 10.16
C ILE A 42 0.16 -0.91 9.81
N THR A 43 -0.26 -0.83 8.57
CA THR A 43 -1.44 -1.55 8.09
C THR A 43 -1.00 -2.69 7.17
N CYS A 44 -1.35 -3.91 7.56
CA CYS A 44 -0.99 -5.14 6.84
C CYS A 44 -2.18 -5.67 6.05
N ASP A 45 -1.90 -6.48 5.04
CA ASP A 45 -2.95 -7.23 4.35
C ASP A 45 -3.73 -8.07 5.37
N SER A 46 -5.05 -8.05 5.28
CA SER A 46 -5.92 -8.83 6.18
C SER A 46 -5.75 -10.34 6.04
N ALA A 47 -5.20 -10.82 4.94
CA ALA A 47 -4.84 -12.23 4.77
C ALA A 47 -3.61 -12.63 5.59
N GLU A 48 -2.85 -11.66 6.08
CA GLU A 48 -1.57 -11.86 6.77
C GLU A 48 -1.69 -11.68 8.29
N GLN A 49 -2.62 -12.38 8.93
CA GLN A 49 -2.86 -12.25 10.38
C GLN A 49 -1.63 -12.60 11.23
N LYS A 50 -0.86 -13.59 10.79
CA LYS A 50 0.40 -13.95 11.46
C LYS A 50 1.37 -12.77 11.46
N SER A 51 1.47 -12.06 10.34
CA SER A 51 2.35 -10.89 10.23
C SER A 51 1.92 -9.77 11.18
N VAL A 52 0.63 -9.52 11.31
CA VAL A 52 0.12 -8.54 12.28
C VAL A 52 0.55 -8.90 13.70
N GLY A 53 0.37 -10.16 14.10
CA GLY A 53 0.78 -10.65 15.41
C GLY A 53 2.27 -10.54 15.65
N ASP A 54 3.08 -10.92 14.66
CA ASP A 54 4.54 -10.86 14.74
C ASP A 54 5.04 -9.42 14.90
N TYR A 55 4.50 -8.48 14.12
CA TYR A 55 4.87 -7.06 14.23
C TYR A 55 4.47 -6.46 15.57
N ARG A 56 3.29 -6.82 16.09
CA ARG A 56 2.87 -6.40 17.44
C ARG A 56 3.81 -6.94 18.52
N ALA A 57 4.22 -8.20 18.40
CA ALA A 57 5.17 -8.82 19.32
C ALA A 57 6.53 -8.13 19.28
N ASP A 58 6.92 -7.58 18.13
CA ASP A 58 8.15 -6.80 17.97
C ASP A 58 7.99 -5.32 18.38
N GLY A 59 6.88 -4.95 18.98
CA GLY A 59 6.66 -3.60 19.52
C GLY A 59 6.14 -2.58 18.52
N LEU A 60 5.72 -3.01 17.33
CA LEU A 60 5.15 -2.12 16.32
C LEU A 60 3.63 -2.03 16.46
N MET A 61 3.07 -0.87 16.10
CA MET A 61 1.63 -0.65 16.11
C MET A 61 1.02 -1.14 14.80
N ALA A 62 0.83 -2.45 14.68
CA ALA A 62 0.31 -3.09 13.49
C ALA A 62 -1.18 -3.41 13.58
N ARG A 63 -1.86 -3.31 12.45
CA ARG A 63 -3.27 -3.71 12.31
C ARG A 63 -3.51 -4.31 10.93
N SER A 64 -4.63 -5.03 10.79
CA SER A 64 -5.10 -5.50 9.50
C SER A 64 -5.83 -4.39 8.74
N ALA A 65 -5.65 -4.36 7.43
CA ALA A 65 -6.50 -3.57 6.56
C ALA A 65 -7.94 -4.11 6.61
N GLU A 66 -8.90 -3.23 6.57
CA GLU A 66 -10.30 -3.63 6.46
C GLU A 66 -10.66 -3.77 4.98
N LYS A 67 -11.05 -4.97 4.60
CA LYS A 67 -11.49 -5.31 3.25
C LYS A 67 -12.97 -5.68 3.26
N GLY A 68 -13.65 -5.29 2.21
CA GLY A 68 -15.03 -5.70 1.98
C GLY A 68 -15.28 -5.87 0.48
N PRO A 69 -16.48 -6.31 0.09
CA PRO A 69 -16.84 -6.43 -1.32
C PRO A 69 -16.61 -5.10 -2.04
N GLY A 70 -15.92 -5.15 -3.20
CA GLY A 70 -15.63 -3.97 -4.01
C GLY A 70 -14.54 -3.05 -3.48
N SER A 71 -13.82 -3.43 -2.41
CA SER A 71 -12.78 -2.57 -1.82
C SER A 71 -11.61 -2.29 -2.76
N VAL A 72 -11.24 -3.23 -3.63
CA VAL A 72 -10.19 -3.01 -4.63
C VAL A 72 -10.61 -1.91 -5.59
N VAL A 73 -11.76 -2.05 -6.21
CA VAL A 73 -12.29 -1.06 -7.17
C VAL A 73 -12.44 0.31 -6.50
N TYR A 74 -13.02 0.34 -5.32
CA TYR A 74 -13.23 1.59 -4.58
C TYR A 74 -11.90 2.29 -4.26
N SER A 75 -10.94 1.57 -3.72
CA SER A 75 -9.64 2.15 -3.36
C SER A 75 -8.82 2.59 -4.57
N MET A 76 -8.90 1.85 -5.67
CA MET A 76 -8.24 2.25 -6.91
C MET A 76 -8.86 3.52 -7.50
N LYS A 77 -10.18 3.64 -7.47
CA LYS A 77 -10.87 4.87 -7.88
C LYS A 77 -10.51 6.04 -6.97
N TRP A 78 -10.37 5.78 -5.67
CA TRP A 78 -9.90 6.81 -4.74
C TRP A 78 -8.50 7.30 -5.12
N LEU A 79 -7.56 6.40 -5.40
CA LEU A 79 -6.22 6.78 -5.85
C LEU A 79 -6.26 7.61 -7.13
N GLN A 80 -7.09 7.21 -8.09
CA GLN A 80 -7.28 7.94 -9.35
C GLN A 80 -7.93 9.32 -9.15
N SER A 81 -8.72 9.50 -8.08
CA SER A 81 -9.36 10.76 -7.76
C SER A 81 -8.42 11.79 -7.13
N LEU A 82 -7.26 11.37 -6.67
CA LEU A 82 -6.29 12.25 -6.05
C LEU A 82 -5.79 13.29 -7.06
N ARG A 83 -5.64 14.52 -6.58
CA ARG A 83 -5.11 15.59 -7.40
C ARG A 83 -3.68 15.32 -7.85
N GLU A 84 -2.89 14.72 -6.97
CA GLU A 84 -1.49 14.44 -7.21
C GLU A 84 -1.00 13.28 -6.36
N ILE A 85 -0.19 12.41 -6.96
CA ILE A 85 0.59 11.39 -6.27
C ILE A 85 2.05 11.66 -6.60
N VAL A 86 2.83 12.03 -5.60
CA VAL A 86 4.27 12.30 -5.75
C VAL A 86 5.03 11.09 -5.24
N ILE A 87 5.91 10.56 -6.06
CA ILE A 87 6.75 9.40 -5.71
C ILE A 87 8.20 9.78 -5.91
N ASP A 88 9.01 9.61 -4.88
CA ASP A 88 10.47 9.80 -4.98
C ASP A 88 11.07 8.61 -5.74
N ASN A 89 11.43 8.82 -6.99
CA ASN A 89 11.97 7.77 -7.87
C ASN A 89 13.29 7.19 -7.38
N THR A 90 14.08 7.97 -6.66
CA THR A 90 15.38 7.54 -6.16
C THR A 90 15.22 6.62 -4.95
N ARG A 91 14.32 6.98 -4.04
CA ARG A 91 14.08 6.21 -2.82
C ARG A 91 13.03 5.11 -3.00
N CYS A 92 12.12 5.28 -3.94
CA CYS A 92 11.01 4.36 -4.20
C CYS A 92 10.95 3.88 -5.66
N PRO A 93 12.03 3.25 -6.17
CA PRO A 93 12.06 2.86 -7.60
C PRO A 93 11.03 1.79 -7.95
N HIS A 94 10.76 0.84 -7.07
CA HIS A 94 9.78 -0.22 -7.32
C HIS A 94 8.35 0.32 -7.31
N THR A 95 8.02 1.17 -6.34
CA THR A 95 6.71 1.83 -6.26
C THR A 95 6.47 2.68 -7.51
N ALA A 96 7.46 3.49 -7.90
CA ALA A 96 7.36 4.32 -9.10
C ALA A 96 7.10 3.49 -10.35
N GLN A 97 7.81 2.38 -10.52
CA GLN A 97 7.65 1.50 -11.67
C GLN A 97 6.25 0.87 -11.71
N GLU A 98 5.75 0.38 -10.57
CA GLU A 98 4.41 -0.20 -10.51
C GLU A 98 3.33 0.82 -10.88
N PHE A 99 3.40 2.04 -10.36
CA PHE A 99 2.42 3.10 -10.68
C PHE A 99 2.47 3.52 -12.15
N LEU A 100 3.64 3.47 -12.79
CA LEU A 100 3.78 3.79 -14.22
C LEU A 100 3.22 2.69 -15.11
N ASP A 101 3.42 1.43 -14.75
CA ASP A 101 3.12 0.28 -15.62
C ASP A 101 1.73 -0.31 -15.36
N TYR A 102 1.08 0.03 -14.27
CA TYR A 102 -0.20 -0.59 -13.90
C TYR A 102 -1.33 -0.08 -14.77
N GLU A 103 -1.97 -1.00 -15.47
CA GLU A 103 -3.09 -0.71 -16.36
C GLU A 103 -4.15 -1.81 -16.30
N TYR A 104 -5.34 -1.52 -16.83
CA TYR A 104 -6.40 -2.50 -16.93
C TYR A 104 -5.95 -3.71 -17.75
N GLU A 105 -6.43 -4.89 -17.36
CA GLU A 105 -6.20 -6.11 -18.09
C GLU A 105 -6.86 -6.02 -19.49
N ARG A 106 -6.12 -6.42 -20.51
CA ARG A 106 -6.57 -6.38 -21.90
C ARG A 106 -6.54 -7.78 -22.51
N ASP A 107 -7.46 -8.03 -23.47
CA ASP A 107 -7.43 -9.24 -24.28
C ASP A 107 -6.35 -9.11 -25.38
N LYS A 108 -6.22 -10.19 -26.19
CA LYS A 108 -5.26 -10.23 -27.30
C LYS A 108 -5.54 -9.18 -28.39
N ASP A 109 -6.74 -8.64 -28.46
CA ASP A 109 -7.15 -7.62 -29.43
C ASP A 109 -7.01 -6.20 -28.85
N GLY A 110 -6.49 -6.07 -27.62
CA GLY A 110 -6.26 -4.80 -26.96
C GLY A 110 -7.47 -4.22 -26.24
N ASN A 111 -8.58 -4.93 -26.18
CA ASN A 111 -9.79 -4.47 -25.49
C ASN A 111 -9.67 -4.68 -23.99
N VAL A 112 -10.15 -3.73 -23.18
CA VAL A 112 -10.22 -3.87 -21.73
C VAL A 112 -11.23 -4.96 -21.37
N ILE A 113 -10.75 -6.03 -20.71
CA ILE A 113 -11.60 -7.19 -20.40
C ILE A 113 -12.36 -6.96 -19.10
N SER A 114 -11.66 -6.64 -18.04
CA SER A 114 -12.25 -6.40 -16.74
C SER A 114 -11.20 -5.88 -15.78
N GLY A 115 -11.65 -5.18 -14.77
CA GLY A 115 -10.99 -4.88 -13.51
C GLY A 115 -9.48 -4.66 -13.49
N TYR A 116 -8.99 -4.61 -12.31
CA TYR A 116 -7.58 -4.38 -12.03
C TYR A 116 -6.83 -5.71 -11.95
N PRO A 117 -5.76 -5.92 -12.74
CA PRO A 117 -5.01 -7.17 -12.69
C PRO A 117 -4.33 -7.36 -11.32
N ASP A 118 -4.30 -8.60 -10.85
CA ASP A 118 -3.64 -8.95 -9.59
C ASP A 118 -2.22 -9.47 -9.87
N LYS A 119 -1.41 -8.60 -10.43
CA LYS A 119 0.01 -8.85 -10.69
C LYS A 119 0.79 -7.54 -10.72
N ASP A 120 2.07 -7.60 -10.37
CA ASP A 120 2.97 -6.44 -10.37
C ASP A 120 2.39 -5.23 -9.64
N ASN A 121 1.72 -5.49 -8.50
CA ASN A 121 0.96 -4.49 -7.76
C ASN A 121 1.24 -4.51 -6.24
N HIS A 122 2.34 -5.11 -5.80
CA HIS A 122 2.65 -5.26 -4.38
C HIS A 122 2.77 -3.91 -3.66
N HIS A 123 3.45 -2.95 -4.26
CA HIS A 123 3.61 -1.61 -3.68
C HIS A 123 2.32 -0.80 -3.78
N ILE A 124 1.57 -0.96 -4.88
CA ILE A 124 0.25 -0.33 -5.04
C ILE A 124 -0.71 -0.85 -3.95
N ASP A 125 -0.73 -2.15 -3.70
CA ASP A 125 -1.54 -2.76 -2.65
C ASP A 125 -1.12 -2.25 -1.27
N ALA A 126 0.18 -2.13 -1.01
CA ALA A 126 0.68 -1.57 0.24
C ALA A 126 0.19 -0.13 0.46
N VAL A 127 0.18 0.69 -0.57
CA VAL A 127 -0.35 2.06 -0.53
C VAL A 127 -1.85 2.04 -0.23
N ARG A 128 -2.62 1.20 -0.93
CA ARG A 128 -4.07 1.07 -0.68
C ARG A 128 -4.36 0.68 0.76
N TYR A 129 -3.63 -0.29 1.31
CA TYR A 129 -3.80 -0.73 2.70
C TYR A 129 -3.41 0.37 3.69
N ALA A 130 -2.30 1.04 3.46
CA ALA A 130 -1.86 2.13 4.33
C ALA A 130 -2.87 3.28 4.38
N MET A 131 -3.56 3.54 3.26
CA MET A 131 -4.58 4.60 3.16
C MET A 131 -6.00 4.11 3.49
N ASN A 132 -6.15 2.89 4.00
CA ASN A 132 -7.43 2.25 4.27
C ASN A 132 -8.37 3.12 5.13
N ARG A 133 -7.86 3.78 6.17
CA ARG A 133 -8.67 4.66 7.01
C ARG A 133 -9.12 5.94 6.31
N VAL A 134 -8.41 6.33 5.26
CA VAL A 134 -8.71 7.55 4.52
C VAL A 134 -9.82 7.31 3.50
N TRP A 135 -9.66 6.27 2.67
CA TRP A 135 -10.64 6.00 1.61
C TRP A 135 -11.86 5.21 2.08
N LYS A 136 -11.77 4.51 3.19
CA LYS A 136 -12.91 3.79 3.74
C LYS A 136 -13.97 4.78 4.24
N ARG A 137 -15.18 4.64 3.75
CA ARG A 137 -16.30 5.46 4.19
C ARG A 137 -16.71 5.09 5.61
N ARG A 138 -17.00 6.11 6.41
CA ARG A 138 -17.57 5.89 7.74
C ARG A 138 -18.98 5.29 7.61
N GLY A 139 -19.22 4.18 8.27
CA GLY A 139 -20.51 3.52 8.26
C GLY A 139 -20.72 2.47 7.16
N GLU A 140 -19.71 2.23 6.37
CA GLU A 140 -19.71 1.11 5.41
C GLU A 140 -18.94 -0.09 5.95
#